data_259d9e06e6322bc5d3aafb7c0331d8ce
#
_entry.id   259d9e06e6322bc5d3aafb7c0331d8ce
#
_cell.length_a   1.000
_cell.length_b   1.000
_cell.length_c   1.000
_cell.angle_alpha   90.00
_cell.angle_beta   90.00
_cell.angle_gamma   90.00
#
_symmetry.space_group_name_H-M   'P 1'
#
loop_
_entity.id
_entity.type
_entity.pdbx_description
1 polymer ?
#
loop_
_entity_poly.entity_id
_entity_poly.type
_entity_poly.pdbx_seq_one_letter_code
_entity_poly.pdbx_strand_id
1 'polypeptide(L)'
;MKKLLGIVFLGLLYFGNAYAECKKGNCSNGTGTMVWPNGDQYVGEWKDGKIHGVGTLTWSDGTKYAGDWKYGLENGKGEMTWSDGTIYIGERKDSKASAKGTMMLSDGVKYVVEWKNDKKHGIGKKFYNDQFLYEGRWENNILVERNGKVIEVSKEKIIENLWHATDKSTIKYKYIFKSHSALPKIIKKKDLTTFKELKFIKKAENIYFYDWVSKDQSDTSAREFSGGVYIFKAIYSENYGLKEIRFMVNIDFKSLKKAEKVALKYARYMGQLPAFLKGKNLRDIYIHPKDGRWFATERKNQFTIYNGKNTTYDIIAGLIHEAAHVTTDIPLLKDPLWKKAFDADKKHITDYARTNKYEDAAETVLFWIGLRCGKKVSNNFKEKVVAGIPNRIKYLDEQGYDTYPLACN
;
A
#
# COMPACT_ATOMS: atom_id res chain seq x y z
N MET A 1 55.49 22.02 -55.10
CA MET A 1 55.60 21.97 -53.62
C MET A 1 54.38 22.65 -52.99
N LYS A 2 53.41 21.93 -52.66
CA LYS A 2 52.17 22.43 -51.98
C LYS A 2 52.15 21.92 -50.56
N LYS A 3 52.21 22.84 -49.59
CA LYS A 3 52.14 22.55 -48.17
C LYS A 3 50.68 22.29 -47.81
N LEU A 4 50.36 21.08 -47.27
CA LEU A 4 49.11 20.75 -46.68
C LEU A 4 49.14 21.24 -45.21
N LEU A 5 48.27 22.20 -44.87
CA LEU A 5 48.02 22.60 -43.49
C LEU A 5 46.97 21.62 -42.94
N GLY A 6 47.38 20.77 -41.99
CA GLY A 6 46.47 19.97 -41.21
C GLY A 6 45.80 20.80 -40.11
N ILE A 7 44.47 20.95 -40.19
CA ILE A 7 43.69 21.55 -39.12
C ILE A 7 43.39 20.42 -38.11
N VAL A 8 44.05 20.53 -36.96
CA VAL A 8 43.72 19.68 -35.80
C VAL A 8 42.48 20.29 -35.13
N PHE A 9 41.32 19.63 -35.30
CA PHE A 9 40.16 19.94 -34.50
C PHE A 9 40.36 19.38 -33.09
N LEU A 10 40.79 20.23 -32.15
CA LEU A 10 40.67 19.95 -30.74
C LEU A 10 39.17 20.03 -30.37
N GLY A 11 38.52 18.88 -30.32
CA GLY A 11 37.20 18.74 -29.71
C GLY A 11 37.31 18.99 -28.20
N LEU A 12 37.03 20.22 -27.80
CA LEU A 12 36.76 20.53 -26.39
C LEU A 12 35.48 19.80 -25.98
N LEU A 13 35.64 18.63 -25.39
CA LEU A 13 34.60 18.00 -24.61
C LEU A 13 34.34 18.90 -23.39
N TYR A 14 33.36 19.76 -23.49
CA TYR A 14 32.76 20.42 -22.34
C TYR A 14 32.09 19.35 -21.49
N PHE A 15 32.81 18.79 -20.53
CA PHE A 15 32.18 18.20 -19.37
C PHE A 15 31.61 19.38 -18.58
N GLY A 16 30.35 19.66 -18.79
CA GLY A 16 29.61 20.62 -17.98
C GLY A 16 29.54 20.05 -16.57
N ASN A 17 30.43 20.54 -15.68
CA ASN A 17 30.23 20.35 -14.25
C ASN A 17 28.91 21.04 -13.90
N ALA A 18 27.86 20.24 -13.66
CA ALA A 18 26.60 20.78 -13.17
C ALA A 18 26.83 21.24 -11.73
N TYR A 19 26.84 22.56 -11.53
CA TYR A 19 26.89 23.17 -10.20
C TYR A 19 25.49 23.55 -9.74
N ALA A 20 25.29 23.64 -8.41
CA ALA A 20 24.08 24.24 -7.87
C ALA A 20 23.94 25.68 -8.37
N GLU A 21 22.78 26.05 -8.89
CA GLU A 21 22.55 27.36 -9.52
C GLU A 21 21.43 28.13 -8.82
N CYS A 22 21.73 29.34 -8.39
CA CYS A 22 20.72 30.29 -7.91
C CYS A 22 19.95 30.87 -9.11
N LYS A 23 18.79 30.31 -9.40
CA LYS A 23 17.93 30.66 -10.56
C LYS A 23 17.21 31.98 -10.38
N LYS A 24 16.92 32.38 -9.14
CA LYS A 24 16.14 33.60 -8.83
C LYS A 24 16.45 34.10 -7.43
N GLY A 25 16.48 35.42 -7.26
CA GLY A 25 16.59 36.06 -5.95
C GLY A 25 18.02 36.05 -5.37
N ASN A 26 18.10 35.96 -4.06
CA ASN A 26 19.38 35.98 -3.32
C ASN A 26 19.52 34.69 -2.47
N CYS A 27 20.27 33.72 -2.99
CA CYS A 27 20.55 32.46 -2.32
C CYS A 27 21.72 32.54 -1.30
N SER A 28 22.08 33.70 -0.87
CA SER A 28 23.07 33.92 0.20
C SER A 28 22.41 34.55 1.44
N ASN A 29 21.73 35.68 1.24
CA ASN A 29 21.01 36.38 2.31
C ASN A 29 19.74 37.01 1.73
N GLY A 30 18.56 36.49 2.12
CA GLY A 30 17.25 36.93 1.60
C GLY A 30 16.47 35.77 1.00
N THR A 31 15.58 36.03 0.06
CA THR A 31 14.76 34.99 -0.58
C THR A 31 15.32 34.62 -1.94
N GLY A 32 15.46 33.31 -2.21
CA GLY A 32 16.00 32.83 -3.49
C GLY A 32 15.51 31.44 -3.86
N THR A 33 15.71 31.10 -5.15
CA THR A 33 15.46 29.77 -5.71
C THR A 33 16.77 29.14 -6.13
N MET A 34 17.15 28.05 -5.48
CA MET A 34 18.31 27.22 -5.82
C MET A 34 17.86 25.94 -6.51
N VAL A 35 18.57 25.54 -7.55
CA VAL A 35 18.41 24.24 -8.22
C VAL A 35 19.76 23.52 -8.19
N TRP A 36 19.74 22.29 -7.69
CA TRP A 36 20.93 21.43 -7.64
C TRP A 36 21.02 20.52 -8.87
N PRO A 37 22.22 20.03 -9.21
CA PRO A 37 22.42 19.16 -10.37
C PRO A 37 21.63 17.86 -10.36
N ASN A 38 21.30 17.36 -9.19
CA ASN A 38 20.48 16.15 -9.00
C ASN A 38 18.97 16.37 -9.22
N GLY A 39 18.57 17.62 -9.51
CA GLY A 39 17.16 17.99 -9.71
C GLY A 39 16.43 18.47 -8.47
N ASP A 40 17.07 18.50 -7.30
CA ASP A 40 16.47 19.09 -6.11
C ASP A 40 16.30 20.59 -6.29
N GLN A 41 15.24 21.16 -5.71
CA GLN A 41 14.94 22.58 -5.77
C GLN A 41 14.53 23.11 -4.41
N TYR A 42 15.14 24.23 -3.98
CA TYR A 42 14.69 24.99 -2.81
C TYR A 42 14.20 26.36 -3.21
N VAL A 43 13.06 26.75 -2.65
CA VAL A 43 12.50 28.09 -2.77
C VAL A 43 12.21 28.60 -1.36
N GLY A 44 12.90 29.66 -0.94
CA GLY A 44 12.71 30.19 0.42
C GLY A 44 13.81 31.13 0.85
N GLU A 45 13.90 31.32 2.16
CA GLU A 45 14.83 32.22 2.80
C GLU A 45 16.22 31.60 2.95
N TRP A 46 17.24 32.46 2.86
CA TRP A 46 18.65 32.13 2.95
C TRP A 46 19.36 33.05 3.94
N LYS A 47 20.26 32.49 4.71
CA LYS A 47 21.16 33.20 5.61
C LYS A 47 22.55 32.61 5.56
N ASP A 48 23.54 33.48 5.28
CA ASP A 48 24.98 33.08 5.18
C ASP A 48 25.18 31.87 4.26
N GLY A 49 24.51 31.88 3.09
CA GLY A 49 24.56 30.81 2.08
C GLY A 49 23.89 29.49 2.50
N LYS A 50 23.17 29.47 3.61
CA LYS A 50 22.41 28.30 4.09
C LYS A 50 20.91 28.53 4.03
N ILE A 51 20.16 27.48 3.75
CA ILE A 51 18.71 27.45 3.89
C ILE A 51 18.35 27.89 5.31
N HIS A 52 17.43 28.86 5.46
CA HIS A 52 17.02 29.44 6.72
C HIS A 52 15.60 29.95 6.63
N GLY A 53 14.96 30.34 7.77
CA GLY A 53 13.62 30.92 7.80
C GLY A 53 12.56 29.99 7.22
N VAL A 54 11.66 30.51 6.39
CA VAL A 54 10.58 29.72 5.78
C VAL A 54 10.91 29.38 4.33
N GLY A 55 10.68 28.13 3.95
CA GLY A 55 10.90 27.70 2.57
C GLY A 55 10.43 26.30 2.25
N THR A 56 10.54 25.95 0.97
CA THR A 56 10.15 24.67 0.43
C THR A 56 11.31 24.02 -0.30
N LEU A 57 11.70 22.83 0.12
CA LEU A 57 12.61 21.95 -0.60
C LEU A 57 11.79 20.86 -1.30
N THR A 58 12.03 20.68 -2.58
CA THR A 58 11.49 19.58 -3.38
C THR A 58 12.66 18.74 -3.86
N TRP A 59 12.69 17.49 -3.47
CA TRP A 59 13.69 16.53 -3.92
C TRP A 59 13.33 15.97 -5.29
N SER A 60 14.32 15.48 -5.99
CA SER A 60 14.18 14.92 -7.34
C SER A 60 13.29 13.69 -7.44
N ASP A 61 13.06 13.00 -6.32
CA ASP A 61 12.11 11.85 -6.22
C ASP A 61 10.66 12.28 -6.02
N GLY A 62 10.40 13.61 -5.95
CA GLY A 62 9.07 14.18 -5.69
C GLY A 62 8.74 14.37 -4.20
N THR A 63 9.61 13.96 -3.29
CA THR A 63 9.48 14.28 -1.86
C THR A 63 9.58 15.79 -1.67
N LYS A 64 8.81 16.35 -0.73
CA LYS A 64 8.74 17.78 -0.50
C LYS A 64 8.66 18.09 0.99
N TYR A 65 9.43 19.06 1.45
CA TYR A 65 9.25 19.69 2.75
C TYR A 65 8.95 21.18 2.60
N ALA A 66 7.89 21.63 3.24
CA ALA A 66 7.51 23.04 3.32
C ALA A 66 7.37 23.42 4.80
N GLY A 67 8.16 24.39 5.26
CA GLY A 67 8.16 24.77 6.66
C GLY A 67 9.36 25.60 7.08
N ASP A 68 9.63 25.55 8.38
CA ASP A 68 10.71 26.29 9.02
C ASP A 68 12.07 25.60 8.88
N TRP A 69 13.09 26.40 8.63
CA TRP A 69 14.47 25.98 8.42
C TRP A 69 15.46 26.74 9.29
N LYS A 70 16.46 26.07 9.76
CA LYS A 70 17.55 26.67 10.53
C LYS A 70 18.91 26.11 10.10
N TYR A 71 19.70 26.96 9.43
CA TYR A 71 21.07 26.61 8.96
C TYR A 71 21.16 25.31 8.15
N GLY A 72 20.19 25.09 7.24
CA GLY A 72 20.14 23.92 6.37
C GLY A 72 19.42 22.72 6.93
N LEU A 73 18.90 22.79 8.16
CA LEU A 73 18.11 21.74 8.80
C LEU A 73 16.65 22.18 8.95
N GLU A 74 15.72 21.24 8.76
CA GLU A 74 14.29 21.44 9.08
C GLU A 74 14.17 21.63 10.59
N ASN A 75 13.61 22.76 11.03
CA ASN A 75 13.63 23.10 12.44
C ASN A 75 12.48 24.09 12.77
N GLY A 76 11.41 23.60 13.37
CA GLY A 76 10.19 24.31 13.63
C GLY A 76 8.99 23.54 13.05
N LYS A 77 7.95 24.26 12.65
CA LYS A 77 6.72 23.67 12.07
C LYS A 77 6.87 23.46 10.57
N GLY A 78 6.35 22.34 10.08
CA GLY A 78 6.34 22.09 8.65
C GLY A 78 5.51 20.87 8.25
N GLU A 79 5.40 20.73 6.93
CA GLU A 79 4.79 19.61 6.26
C GLU A 79 5.82 18.90 5.38
N MET A 80 6.00 17.61 5.63
CA MET A 80 6.76 16.70 4.79
C MET A 80 5.78 15.84 4.00
N THR A 81 5.90 15.84 2.67
CA THR A 81 5.16 14.95 1.77
C THR A 81 6.17 14.05 1.06
N TRP A 82 6.12 12.75 1.30
CA TRP A 82 6.97 11.78 0.64
C TRP A 82 6.42 11.38 -0.73
N SER A 83 7.29 10.88 -1.60
CA SER A 83 6.95 10.43 -2.97
C SER A 83 5.90 9.30 -3.00
N ASP A 84 5.74 8.54 -1.91
CA ASP A 84 4.71 7.50 -1.76
C ASP A 84 3.34 8.05 -1.34
N GLY A 85 3.23 9.39 -1.16
CA GLY A 85 2.02 10.07 -0.71
C GLY A 85 1.83 10.09 0.80
N THR A 86 2.76 9.57 1.59
CA THR A 86 2.78 9.77 3.05
C THR A 86 2.98 11.24 3.37
N ILE A 87 2.27 11.77 4.37
CA ILE A 87 2.36 13.16 4.80
C ILE A 87 2.63 13.20 6.31
N TYR A 88 3.58 14.03 6.72
CA TYR A 88 3.78 14.40 8.11
C TYR A 88 3.55 15.90 8.29
N ILE A 89 2.73 16.28 9.25
CA ILE A 89 2.50 17.68 9.64
C ILE A 89 2.81 17.78 11.13
N GLY A 90 3.79 18.61 11.48
CA GLY A 90 4.18 18.74 12.88
C GLY A 90 5.47 19.51 13.08
N GLU A 91 5.97 19.44 14.31
CA GLU A 91 7.26 20.04 14.66
C GLU A 91 8.42 19.14 14.24
N ARG A 92 9.47 19.77 13.74
CA ARG A 92 10.75 19.12 13.44
C ARG A 92 11.87 19.78 14.22
N LYS A 93 12.82 19.00 14.64
CA LYS A 93 14.04 19.44 15.31
C LYS A 93 15.23 18.74 14.67
N ASP A 94 16.15 19.52 14.13
CA ASP A 94 17.35 19.01 13.46
C ASP A 94 17.01 17.91 12.44
N SER A 95 16.07 18.23 11.54
CA SER A 95 15.50 17.37 10.48
C SER A 95 14.83 16.09 10.97
N LYS A 96 14.39 16.03 12.24
CA LYS A 96 13.67 14.89 12.81
C LYS A 96 12.32 15.31 13.35
N ALA A 97 11.30 14.49 13.12
CA ALA A 97 9.99 14.68 13.75
C ALA A 97 10.12 14.69 15.28
N SER A 98 9.51 15.71 15.90
CA SER A 98 9.57 15.95 17.34
C SER A 98 8.25 16.54 17.85
N ALA A 99 8.01 16.47 19.17
CA ALA A 99 6.78 16.98 19.80
C ALA A 99 5.51 16.41 19.16
N LYS A 100 4.41 17.18 19.12
CA LYS A 100 3.14 16.73 18.53
C LYS A 100 3.17 16.83 17.01
N GLY A 101 2.72 15.77 16.34
CA GLY A 101 2.60 15.74 14.89
C GLY A 101 1.56 14.74 14.41
N THR A 102 1.10 14.98 13.20
CA THR A 102 0.18 14.09 12.49
C THR A 102 0.93 13.43 11.34
N MET A 103 0.91 12.12 11.27
CA MET A 103 1.38 11.35 10.12
C MET A 103 0.18 10.69 9.45
N MET A 104 0.03 10.94 8.17
CA MET A 104 -0.98 10.30 7.31
C MET A 104 -0.26 9.43 6.30
N LEU A 105 -0.45 8.12 6.39
CA LEU A 105 0.10 7.18 5.44
C LEU A 105 -0.78 7.14 4.18
N SER A 106 -0.18 6.77 3.06
CA SER A 106 -0.89 6.64 1.77
C SER A 106 -2.01 5.60 1.77
N ASP A 107 -2.00 4.67 2.72
CA ASP A 107 -3.03 3.63 2.91
C ASP A 107 -4.25 4.10 3.72
N GLY A 108 -4.28 5.37 4.16
CA GLY A 108 -5.37 5.95 4.94
C GLY A 108 -5.20 5.87 6.45
N VAL A 109 -4.14 5.23 6.93
CA VAL A 109 -3.81 5.24 8.36
C VAL A 109 -3.30 6.63 8.77
N LYS A 110 -3.89 7.18 9.85
CA LYS A 110 -3.46 8.46 10.43
C LYS A 110 -3.09 8.28 11.90
N TYR A 111 -1.95 8.83 12.26
CA TYR A 111 -1.49 8.94 13.64
C TYR A 111 -1.44 10.40 14.06
N VAL A 112 -2.08 10.74 15.14
CA VAL A 112 -1.96 12.04 15.85
C VAL A 112 -1.29 11.74 17.17
N VAL A 113 0.03 11.91 17.24
CA VAL A 113 0.84 11.39 18.37
C VAL A 113 2.04 12.30 18.63
N GLU A 114 2.61 12.18 19.80
CA GLU A 114 3.91 12.78 20.10
C GLU A 114 5.05 12.01 19.41
N TRP A 115 6.06 12.75 18.98
CA TRP A 115 7.23 12.23 18.26
C TRP A 115 8.52 12.57 18.99
N LYS A 116 9.48 11.68 18.90
CA LYS A 116 10.83 11.88 19.42
C LYS A 116 11.82 11.22 18.48
N ASN A 117 12.65 12.06 17.80
CA ASN A 117 13.65 11.59 16.84
C ASN A 117 13.05 10.64 15.77
N ASP A 118 12.04 11.09 15.04
CA ASP A 118 11.30 10.35 13.98
C ASP A 118 10.52 9.11 14.49
N LYS A 119 10.43 8.92 15.77
CA LYS A 119 9.71 7.79 16.36
C LYS A 119 8.47 8.25 17.10
N LYS A 120 7.35 7.55 16.91
CA LYS A 120 6.17 7.73 17.75
C LYS A 120 6.55 7.49 19.20
N HIS A 121 6.20 8.43 20.07
CA HIS A 121 6.49 8.41 21.50
C HIS A 121 5.35 9.10 22.24
N GLY A 122 5.14 8.81 23.56
CA GLY A 122 4.05 9.42 24.31
C GLY A 122 2.66 8.94 23.89
N ILE A 123 1.66 9.75 24.23
CA ILE A 123 0.23 9.44 24.00
C ILE A 123 -0.19 9.96 22.63
N GLY A 124 -1.09 9.24 21.99
CA GLY A 124 -1.68 9.68 20.72
C GLY A 124 -2.84 8.80 20.28
N LYS A 125 -3.36 9.13 19.10
CA LYS A 125 -4.54 8.50 18.51
C LYS A 125 -4.20 7.92 17.16
N LYS A 126 -4.74 6.72 16.88
CA LYS A 126 -4.72 6.11 15.56
C LYS A 126 -6.09 6.20 14.93
N PHE A 127 -6.12 6.51 13.64
CA PHE A 127 -7.31 6.57 12.80
C PHE A 127 -7.08 5.75 11.54
N TYR A 128 -8.16 5.33 10.91
CA TYR A 128 -8.15 4.77 9.56
C TYR A 128 -9.28 5.44 8.76
N ASN A 129 -8.95 6.05 7.62
CA ASN A 129 -9.88 6.86 6.81
C ASN A 129 -10.69 7.86 7.68
N ASP A 130 -9.99 8.56 8.57
CA ASP A 130 -10.53 9.53 9.55
C ASP A 130 -11.44 8.95 10.65
N GLN A 131 -11.71 7.65 10.64
CA GLN A 131 -12.35 6.98 11.77
C GLN A 131 -11.36 6.77 12.91
N PHE A 132 -11.76 7.16 14.12
CA PHE A 132 -11.00 6.87 15.34
C PHE A 132 -10.98 5.36 15.61
N LEU A 133 -9.78 4.81 15.77
CA LEU A 133 -9.60 3.39 16.12
C LEU A 133 -9.31 3.21 17.61
N TYR A 134 -8.28 3.89 18.09
CA TYR A 134 -7.90 3.82 19.50
C TYR A 134 -6.95 4.95 19.89
N GLU A 135 -6.89 5.21 21.20
CA GLU A 135 -5.84 5.96 21.85
C GLU A 135 -4.81 4.98 22.43
N GLY A 136 -3.53 5.35 22.38
CA GLY A 136 -2.48 4.51 22.89
C GLY A 136 -1.27 5.29 23.36
N ARG A 137 -0.36 4.62 24.06
CA ARG A 137 0.95 5.15 24.41
C ARG A 137 2.03 4.40 23.65
N TRP A 138 2.91 5.15 23.04
CA TRP A 138 4.03 4.64 22.25
C TRP A 138 5.37 4.92 22.93
N GLU A 139 6.30 4.00 22.77
CA GLU A 139 7.69 4.15 23.12
C GLU A 139 8.56 3.70 21.96
N ASN A 140 9.26 4.65 21.28
CA ASN A 140 10.13 4.37 20.12
C ASN A 140 9.45 3.55 19.01
N ASN A 141 8.25 3.99 18.55
CA ASN A 141 7.37 3.35 17.58
C ASN A 141 6.59 2.13 18.08
N ILE A 142 6.82 1.68 19.31
CA ILE A 142 6.16 0.51 19.88
C ILE A 142 4.93 0.97 20.65
N LEU A 143 3.78 0.38 20.36
CA LEU A 143 2.57 0.58 21.14
C LEU A 143 2.68 -0.22 22.44
N VAL A 144 2.78 0.48 23.57
CA VAL A 144 2.94 -0.14 24.91
C VAL A 144 1.64 -0.14 25.72
N GLU A 145 0.68 0.69 25.33
CA GLU A 145 -0.63 0.76 25.95
C GLU A 145 -1.69 1.09 24.90
N ARG A 146 -2.87 0.48 25.00
CA ARG A 146 -4.01 0.71 24.09
C ARG A 146 -5.30 0.82 24.91
N ASN A 147 -6.01 1.94 24.75
CA ASN A 147 -7.25 2.23 25.47
C ASN A 147 -7.15 1.96 26.98
N GLY A 148 -6.05 2.42 27.62
CA GLY A 148 -5.80 2.26 29.04
C GLY A 148 -5.33 0.86 29.47
N LYS A 149 -5.13 -0.08 28.55
CA LYS A 149 -4.62 -1.44 28.86
C LYS A 149 -3.16 -1.57 28.43
N VAL A 150 -2.29 -1.91 29.37
CA VAL A 150 -0.87 -2.16 29.10
C VAL A 150 -0.70 -3.37 28.18
N ILE A 151 0.15 -3.19 27.16
CA ILE A 151 0.53 -4.27 26.23
C ILE A 151 1.89 -4.78 26.71
N GLU A 152 1.95 -6.02 27.17
CA GLU A 152 3.19 -6.67 27.51
C GLU A 152 4.02 -6.93 26.25
N VAL A 153 5.00 -6.08 26.01
CA VAL A 153 5.99 -6.25 24.93
C VAL A 153 7.35 -6.51 25.57
N SER A 154 7.87 -7.72 25.43
CA SER A 154 9.21 -8.02 25.95
C SER A 154 10.28 -7.24 25.18
N LYS A 155 11.26 -6.66 25.91
CA LYS A 155 12.33 -5.83 25.32
C LYS A 155 13.19 -6.58 24.28
N GLU A 156 13.32 -7.90 24.41
CA GLU A 156 14.12 -8.75 23.51
C GLU A 156 13.48 -8.90 22.10
N LYS A 157 12.14 -8.85 22.00
CA LYS A 157 11.43 -8.90 20.71
C LYS A 157 11.45 -7.59 19.90
N ILE A 158 11.90 -6.50 20.49
CA ILE A 158 11.96 -5.18 19.83
C ILE A 158 13.10 -5.14 18.78
N ILE A 159 14.13 -5.94 18.95
CA ILE A 159 15.32 -5.98 18.08
C ILE A 159 15.08 -6.87 16.84
N GLU A 160 14.19 -7.84 16.90
CA GLU A 160 13.81 -8.73 15.77
C GLU A 160 12.80 -8.13 14.78
N ASN A 161 12.60 -6.83 14.78
CA ASN A 161 11.54 -6.14 14.01
C ASN A 161 11.74 -6.07 12.50
N LEU A 162 12.59 -6.94 11.93
CA LEU A 162 12.62 -7.21 10.50
C LEU A 162 12.13 -8.65 10.26
N TRP A 163 10.82 -8.81 10.37
CA TRP A 163 10.18 -10.04 9.92
C TRP A 163 10.31 -10.15 8.41
N HIS A 164 11.38 -10.80 7.98
CA HIS A 164 11.70 -10.95 6.55
C HIS A 164 10.69 -11.86 5.85
N ALA A 165 10.33 -11.50 4.62
CA ALA A 165 9.44 -12.30 3.76
C ALA A 165 9.94 -13.75 3.55
N THR A 166 11.22 -13.97 3.74
CA THR A 166 11.91 -15.26 3.53
C THR A 166 11.96 -16.15 4.76
N ASP A 167 11.36 -15.77 5.90
CA ASP A 167 11.37 -16.63 7.09
C ASP A 167 10.50 -17.87 6.87
N LYS A 168 11.16 -18.98 6.58
CA LYS A 168 10.55 -20.31 6.41
C LYS A 168 10.35 -21.06 7.74
N SER A 169 10.71 -20.46 8.89
CA SER A 169 10.63 -21.15 10.21
C SER A 169 9.20 -21.54 10.57
N THR A 170 8.21 -20.83 10.03
CA THR A 170 6.77 -21.06 10.29
C THR A 170 6.14 -22.13 9.40
N ILE A 171 6.82 -22.59 8.32
CA ILE A 171 6.28 -23.63 7.42
C ILE A 171 5.90 -24.91 8.16
N LYS A 172 6.58 -25.20 9.27
CA LYS A 172 6.30 -26.36 10.13
C LYS A 172 4.96 -26.27 10.88
N TYR A 173 4.33 -25.11 10.95
CA TYR A 173 3.05 -24.96 11.65
C TYR A 173 1.93 -25.69 10.88
N LYS A 174 1.02 -26.30 11.62
CA LYS A 174 -0.14 -26.99 11.03
C LYS A 174 -1.13 -25.98 10.45
N TYR A 175 -1.87 -26.37 9.44
CA TYR A 175 -2.97 -25.58 8.89
C TYR A 175 -4.34 -26.11 9.41
N ILE A 176 -5.37 -25.24 9.36
CA ILE A 176 -6.72 -25.53 9.83
C ILE A 176 -7.58 -26.10 8.70
N PHE A 177 -7.46 -25.51 7.50
CA PHE A 177 -8.20 -25.91 6.32
C PHE A 177 -7.26 -26.24 5.16
N LYS A 178 -7.63 -27.23 4.34
CA LYS A 178 -6.82 -27.59 3.16
C LYS A 178 -6.89 -26.52 2.07
N SER A 179 -8.04 -25.86 1.91
CA SER A 179 -8.28 -24.88 0.85
C SER A 179 -9.44 -23.94 1.20
N HIS A 180 -9.72 -23.00 0.31
CA HIS A 180 -10.84 -22.05 0.39
C HIS A 180 -12.23 -22.72 0.35
N SER A 181 -12.34 -23.99 -0.02
CA SER A 181 -13.64 -24.68 -0.12
C SER A 181 -14.43 -24.73 1.20
N ALA A 182 -13.76 -24.50 2.33
CA ALA A 182 -14.39 -24.42 3.65
C ALA A 182 -15.07 -23.06 3.91
N LEU A 183 -14.76 -22.02 3.13
CA LEU A 183 -15.34 -20.69 3.34
C LEU A 183 -16.86 -20.67 3.17
N PRO A 184 -17.61 -19.94 3.99
CA PRO A 184 -19.02 -19.68 3.76
C PRO A 184 -19.21 -18.74 2.56
N LYS A 185 -20.39 -18.76 1.95
CA LYS A 185 -20.73 -17.78 0.91
C LYS A 185 -20.74 -16.38 1.49
N ILE A 186 -19.87 -15.52 1.02
CA ILE A 186 -19.74 -14.13 1.48
C ILE A 186 -20.71 -13.24 0.69
N ILE A 187 -20.72 -13.34 -0.63
CA ILE A 187 -21.43 -12.45 -1.55
C ILE A 187 -22.38 -13.25 -2.44
N LYS A 188 -23.58 -12.70 -2.67
CA LYS A 188 -24.54 -13.15 -3.70
C LYS A 188 -24.68 -12.08 -4.79
N LYS A 189 -25.00 -12.48 -6.02
CA LYS A 189 -25.20 -11.57 -7.15
C LYS A 189 -26.17 -10.41 -6.86
N LYS A 190 -27.13 -10.61 -5.97
CA LYS A 190 -28.17 -9.62 -5.59
C LYS A 190 -27.76 -8.75 -4.40
N ASP A 191 -26.58 -8.93 -3.83
CA ASP A 191 -26.18 -8.15 -2.66
C ASP A 191 -25.91 -6.70 -3.05
N LEU A 192 -25.97 -5.83 -2.04
CA LEU A 192 -25.70 -4.42 -2.17
C LEU A 192 -24.32 -4.20 -2.80
N THR A 193 -24.21 -3.21 -3.67
CA THR A 193 -22.98 -2.83 -4.32
C THR A 193 -22.79 -1.33 -4.29
N THR A 194 -21.56 -0.90 -4.02
CA THR A 194 -21.15 0.50 -4.12
C THR A 194 -20.83 0.93 -5.55
N PHE A 195 -20.79 -0.02 -6.50
CA PHE A 195 -20.54 0.26 -7.91
C PHE A 195 -21.61 1.19 -8.52
N LYS A 196 -21.19 2.29 -9.15
CA LYS A 196 -22.05 3.28 -9.77
C LYS A 196 -22.04 3.18 -11.29
N GLU A 197 -20.87 3.27 -11.90
CA GLU A 197 -20.74 3.31 -13.35
C GLU A 197 -19.40 2.74 -13.82
N LEU A 198 -19.37 2.36 -15.08
CA LEU A 198 -18.15 1.98 -15.82
C LEU A 198 -18.05 2.86 -17.05
N LYS A 199 -16.94 3.59 -17.19
CA LYS A 199 -16.64 4.44 -18.34
C LYS A 199 -15.50 3.85 -19.15
N PHE A 200 -15.68 3.68 -20.45
CA PHE A 200 -14.57 3.42 -21.35
C PHE A 200 -13.71 4.67 -21.47
N ILE A 201 -12.40 4.54 -21.31
CA ILE A 201 -11.45 5.64 -21.38
C ILE A 201 -10.75 5.65 -22.74
N LYS A 202 -10.05 4.56 -23.06
CA LYS A 202 -9.30 4.43 -24.32
C LYS A 202 -8.87 3.00 -24.58
N LYS A 203 -8.50 2.70 -25.82
CA LYS A 203 -7.62 1.59 -26.18
C LYS A 203 -6.18 2.09 -26.07
N ALA A 204 -5.31 1.36 -25.43
CA ALA A 204 -3.90 1.65 -25.34
C ALA A 204 -3.09 0.45 -25.82
N GLU A 205 -1.95 0.73 -26.47
CA GLU A 205 -1.00 -0.27 -26.92
C GLU A 205 0.27 -0.13 -26.09
N ASN A 206 1.03 -1.22 -25.98
CA ASN A 206 2.29 -1.25 -25.25
C ASN A 206 2.19 -0.82 -23.76
N ILE A 207 1.13 -1.25 -23.09
CA ILE A 207 1.04 -1.11 -21.64
C ILE A 207 1.89 -2.19 -20.99
N TYR A 208 2.80 -1.78 -20.14
CA TYR A 208 3.62 -2.66 -19.35
C TYR A 208 2.84 -3.14 -18.11
N PHE A 209 2.83 -4.44 -17.89
CA PHE A 209 2.24 -5.07 -16.72
C PHE A 209 3.09 -6.25 -16.28
N TYR A 210 2.98 -6.63 -15.03
CA TYR A 210 3.70 -7.77 -14.48
C TYR A 210 2.83 -9.01 -14.58
N ASP A 211 3.42 -10.11 -15.04
CA ASP A 211 2.80 -11.42 -15.08
C ASP A 211 3.73 -12.46 -14.45
N TRP A 212 3.16 -13.39 -13.71
CA TRP A 212 3.88 -14.55 -13.19
C TRP A 212 3.90 -15.65 -14.26
N VAL A 213 5.03 -15.83 -14.89
CA VAL A 213 5.24 -16.92 -15.86
C VAL A 213 6.25 -17.90 -15.27
N SER A 214 6.03 -18.40 -14.09
CA SER A 214 6.86 -19.46 -13.57
C SER A 214 6.12 -20.79 -13.53
N LYS A 215 6.65 -21.79 -14.23
CA LYS A 215 6.28 -23.20 -14.04
C LYS A 215 6.95 -23.77 -12.78
N ASP A 216 7.93 -23.07 -12.25
CA ASP A 216 8.70 -23.47 -11.07
C ASP A 216 8.45 -22.47 -9.94
N GLN A 217 8.00 -22.97 -8.80
CA GLN A 217 7.70 -22.17 -7.60
C GLN A 217 8.95 -21.52 -6.96
N SER A 218 10.14 -21.79 -7.46
CA SER A 218 11.41 -21.21 -6.99
C SER A 218 11.76 -19.88 -7.64
N ASP A 219 11.14 -19.54 -8.79
CA ASP A 219 11.38 -18.28 -9.50
C ASP A 219 10.34 -17.22 -9.07
N THR A 220 10.76 -16.31 -8.22
CA THR A 220 9.96 -15.18 -7.73
C THR A 220 10.00 -13.96 -8.65
N SER A 221 10.54 -14.06 -9.86
CA SER A 221 10.62 -12.98 -10.81
C SER A 221 9.30 -12.79 -11.55
N ALA A 222 8.58 -11.72 -11.26
CA ALA A 222 7.50 -11.25 -12.12
C ALA A 222 8.12 -10.73 -13.42
N ARG A 223 7.67 -11.25 -14.57
CA ARG A 223 8.11 -10.78 -15.88
C ARG A 223 7.24 -9.60 -16.31
N GLU A 224 7.89 -8.58 -16.84
CA GLU A 224 7.22 -7.46 -17.45
C GLU A 224 6.78 -7.83 -18.87
N PHE A 225 5.47 -7.67 -19.14
CA PHE A 225 4.89 -7.87 -20.47
C PHE A 225 4.38 -6.55 -21.00
N SER A 226 4.48 -6.37 -22.29
CA SER A 226 3.81 -5.30 -23.00
C SER A 226 2.67 -5.85 -23.85
N GLY A 227 1.54 -5.18 -23.84
CA GLY A 227 0.39 -5.60 -24.66
C GLY A 227 -0.67 -4.52 -24.77
N GLY A 228 -1.58 -4.70 -25.72
CA GLY A 228 -2.71 -3.82 -25.87
C GLY A 228 -3.80 -4.09 -24.82
N VAL A 229 -4.45 -3.03 -24.38
CA VAL A 229 -5.55 -3.10 -23.41
C VAL A 229 -6.68 -2.13 -23.76
N TYR A 230 -7.91 -2.50 -23.39
CA TYR A 230 -9.02 -1.58 -23.25
C TYR A 230 -9.05 -1.09 -21.79
N ILE A 231 -8.99 0.23 -21.60
CA ILE A 231 -8.98 0.84 -20.27
C ILE A 231 -10.37 1.35 -19.94
N PHE A 232 -10.91 0.88 -18.83
CA PHE A 232 -12.17 1.32 -18.26
C PHE A 232 -11.92 1.92 -16.89
N LYS A 233 -12.72 2.90 -16.49
CA LYS A 233 -12.76 3.45 -15.16
C LYS A 233 -14.07 3.08 -14.49
N ALA A 234 -14.01 2.36 -13.38
CA ALA A 234 -15.14 2.06 -12.53
C ALA A 234 -15.21 3.04 -11.38
N ILE A 235 -16.40 3.53 -11.07
CA ILE A 235 -16.66 4.49 -9.98
C ILE A 235 -17.52 3.81 -8.92
N TYR A 236 -17.10 3.96 -7.67
CA TYR A 236 -17.76 3.39 -6.49
C TYR A 236 -18.14 4.53 -5.52
N SER A 237 -19.31 4.42 -4.93
CA SER A 237 -19.73 5.30 -3.83
C SER A 237 -19.37 4.63 -2.51
N GLU A 238 -18.35 5.14 -1.85
CA GLU A 238 -17.91 4.68 -0.54
C GLU A 238 -18.39 5.64 0.55
N ASN A 239 -18.31 5.23 1.82
CA ASN A 239 -18.74 6.06 2.94
C ASN A 239 -17.99 7.40 3.03
N TYR A 240 -16.79 7.49 2.43
CA TYR A 240 -15.90 8.65 2.46
C TYR A 240 -15.71 9.32 1.09
N GLY A 241 -16.66 9.13 0.17
CA GLY A 241 -16.63 9.76 -1.15
C GLY A 241 -16.59 8.76 -2.31
N LEU A 242 -16.13 9.24 -3.47
CA LEU A 242 -16.02 8.41 -4.66
C LEU A 242 -14.64 7.75 -4.73
N LYS A 243 -14.62 6.46 -5.00
CA LYS A 243 -13.41 5.70 -5.30
C LYS A 243 -13.40 5.33 -6.78
N GLU A 244 -12.25 5.52 -7.42
CA GLU A 244 -12.02 5.13 -8.81
C GLU A 244 -11.03 3.97 -8.88
N ILE A 245 -11.35 2.94 -9.68
CA ILE A 245 -10.47 1.82 -9.99
C ILE A 245 -10.44 1.64 -11.51
N ARG A 246 -9.24 1.54 -12.09
CA ARG A 246 -9.10 1.27 -13.52
C ARG A 246 -9.08 -0.23 -13.77
N PHE A 247 -9.84 -0.64 -14.79
CA PHE A 247 -9.84 -2.00 -15.30
C PHE A 247 -9.13 -2.00 -16.65
N MET A 248 -8.01 -2.67 -16.73
CA MET A 248 -7.21 -2.83 -17.94
C MET A 248 -7.46 -4.22 -18.50
N VAL A 249 -8.31 -4.30 -19.51
CA VAL A 249 -8.75 -5.56 -20.13
C VAL A 249 -7.94 -5.84 -21.39
N ASN A 250 -7.24 -6.97 -21.42
CA ASN A 250 -6.39 -7.37 -22.52
C ASN A 250 -7.15 -7.39 -23.85
N ILE A 251 -6.53 -6.92 -24.94
CA ILE A 251 -7.15 -6.87 -26.29
C ILE A 251 -7.48 -8.24 -26.85
N ASP A 252 -6.91 -9.33 -26.33
CA ASP A 252 -7.21 -10.69 -26.74
C ASP A 252 -8.66 -11.11 -26.46
N PHE A 253 -9.44 -10.29 -25.76
CA PHE A 253 -10.91 -10.40 -25.76
C PHE A 253 -11.57 -10.08 -27.10
N LYS A 254 -10.78 -9.66 -28.10
CA LYS A 254 -11.11 -9.48 -29.55
C LYS A 254 -12.11 -8.37 -29.84
N SER A 255 -12.80 -7.76 -28.88
CA SER A 255 -13.67 -6.62 -29.13
C SER A 255 -13.91 -5.78 -27.89
N LEU A 256 -14.12 -4.48 -28.06
CA LEU A 256 -14.47 -3.55 -27.01
C LEU A 256 -15.72 -4.03 -26.22
N LYS A 257 -16.77 -4.50 -26.92
CA LYS A 257 -18.01 -4.98 -26.28
C LYS A 257 -17.79 -6.17 -25.36
N LYS A 258 -16.89 -7.12 -25.75
CA LYS A 258 -16.53 -8.26 -24.88
C LYS A 258 -15.70 -7.80 -23.69
N ALA A 259 -14.74 -6.91 -23.91
CA ALA A 259 -13.92 -6.35 -22.86
C ALA A 259 -14.76 -5.58 -21.82
N GLU A 260 -15.70 -4.75 -22.29
CA GLU A 260 -16.64 -4.01 -21.44
C GLU A 260 -17.50 -4.95 -20.59
N LYS A 261 -18.06 -6.01 -21.19
CA LYS A 261 -18.85 -7.02 -20.45
C LYS A 261 -18.04 -7.65 -19.30
N VAL A 262 -16.77 -7.93 -19.54
CA VAL A 262 -15.87 -8.53 -18.55
C VAL A 262 -15.49 -7.51 -17.48
N ALA A 263 -15.11 -6.30 -17.85
CA ALA A 263 -14.82 -5.22 -16.91
C ALA A 263 -16.03 -4.95 -16.01
N LEU A 264 -17.23 -4.87 -16.57
CA LEU A 264 -18.48 -4.66 -15.82
C LEU A 264 -18.75 -5.78 -14.80
N LYS A 265 -18.49 -7.05 -15.19
CA LYS A 265 -18.62 -8.21 -14.30
C LYS A 265 -17.79 -8.03 -13.04
N TYR A 266 -16.50 -7.75 -13.20
CA TYR A 266 -15.57 -7.62 -12.08
C TYR A 266 -15.76 -6.31 -11.30
N ALA A 267 -16.07 -5.22 -11.99
CA ALA A 267 -16.38 -3.94 -11.32
C ALA A 267 -17.57 -4.08 -10.36
N ARG A 268 -18.62 -4.81 -10.74
CA ARG A 268 -19.76 -5.08 -9.85
C ARG A 268 -19.38 -5.92 -8.64
N TYR A 269 -18.56 -6.96 -8.81
CA TYR A 269 -18.06 -7.74 -7.67
C TYR A 269 -17.18 -6.92 -6.75
N MET A 270 -16.28 -6.10 -7.30
CA MET A 270 -15.47 -5.19 -6.50
C MET A 270 -16.35 -4.22 -5.69
N GLY A 271 -17.45 -3.74 -6.26
CA GLY A 271 -18.40 -2.89 -5.53
C GLY A 271 -19.13 -3.58 -4.37
N GLN A 272 -19.10 -4.91 -4.33
CA GLN A 272 -19.69 -5.71 -3.24
C GLN A 272 -18.65 -6.07 -2.15
N LEU A 273 -17.36 -5.83 -2.38
CA LEU A 273 -16.33 -6.07 -1.38
C LEU A 273 -16.32 -4.98 -0.30
N PRO A 274 -15.80 -5.30 0.90
CA PRO A 274 -15.54 -4.32 1.95
C PRO A 274 -14.79 -3.09 1.44
N ALA A 275 -15.13 -1.92 1.95
CA ALA A 275 -14.53 -0.66 1.52
C ALA A 275 -13.01 -0.63 1.77
N PHE A 276 -12.54 -1.19 2.90
CA PHE A 276 -11.11 -1.23 3.20
C PHE A 276 -10.28 -2.02 2.17
N LEU A 277 -10.86 -3.02 1.49
CA LEU A 277 -10.21 -3.76 0.40
C LEU A 277 -10.13 -2.96 -0.92
N LYS A 278 -10.83 -1.85 -1.01
CA LYS A 278 -10.76 -0.89 -2.11
C LYS A 278 -9.94 0.35 -1.73
N GLY A 279 -9.17 0.29 -0.64
CA GLY A 279 -8.39 1.38 -0.09
C GLY A 279 -7.56 2.18 -1.11
N LYS A 280 -6.94 3.28 -0.68
CA LYS A 280 -6.21 4.22 -1.57
C LYS A 280 -5.17 3.52 -2.44
N ASN A 281 -4.60 2.43 -1.96
CA ASN A 281 -3.54 1.70 -2.65
C ASN A 281 -4.03 0.90 -3.86
N LEU A 282 -5.28 0.42 -3.88
CA LEU A 282 -5.79 -0.31 -5.05
C LEU A 282 -6.20 0.68 -6.14
N ARG A 283 -5.44 0.70 -7.24
CA ARG A 283 -5.64 1.60 -8.36
C ARG A 283 -6.03 0.88 -9.65
N ASP A 284 -5.40 -0.23 -9.93
CA ASP A 284 -5.48 -0.91 -11.21
C ASP A 284 -5.82 -2.40 -11.06
N ILE A 285 -6.72 -2.90 -11.91
CA ILE A 285 -7.03 -4.32 -12.04
C ILE A 285 -6.83 -4.71 -13.49
N TYR A 286 -5.90 -5.64 -13.72
CA TYR A 286 -5.62 -6.17 -15.03
C TYR A 286 -6.41 -7.47 -15.26
N ILE A 287 -7.01 -7.65 -16.46
CA ILE A 287 -7.83 -8.83 -16.78
C ILE A 287 -7.36 -9.52 -18.04
N HIS A 288 -6.93 -10.76 -17.90
CA HIS A 288 -6.56 -11.66 -18.98
C HIS A 288 -7.71 -12.58 -19.41
N PRO A 289 -7.81 -12.95 -20.71
CA PRO A 289 -8.86 -13.85 -21.21
C PRO A 289 -8.58 -15.33 -20.93
N LYS A 290 -7.35 -15.69 -20.63
CA LYS A 290 -6.90 -17.09 -20.47
C LYS A 290 -7.07 -17.60 -19.04
N ASP A 291 -6.93 -18.91 -18.86
CA ASP A 291 -6.77 -19.51 -17.56
C ASP A 291 -5.37 -19.19 -17.00
N GLY A 292 -5.29 -18.89 -15.74
CA GLY A 292 -4.04 -18.56 -15.06
C GLY A 292 -4.26 -18.36 -13.57
N ARG A 293 -3.17 -18.23 -12.82
CA ARG A 293 -3.21 -17.92 -11.40
C ARG A 293 -3.36 -16.41 -11.21
N TRP A 294 -4.25 -15.99 -10.34
CA TRP A 294 -4.36 -14.60 -9.93
C TRP A 294 -3.16 -14.20 -9.08
N PHE A 295 -2.79 -12.95 -9.11
CA PHE A 295 -1.72 -12.44 -8.26
C PHE A 295 -1.81 -10.92 -8.09
N ALA A 296 -1.29 -10.43 -6.96
CA ALA A 296 -1.19 -9.03 -6.65
C ALA A 296 0.26 -8.52 -6.78
N THR A 297 0.40 -7.24 -7.10
CA THR A 297 1.67 -6.53 -7.09
C THR A 297 1.53 -5.27 -6.23
N GLU A 298 1.85 -5.39 -4.96
CA GLU A 298 1.71 -4.31 -3.96
C GLU A 298 2.43 -3.04 -4.37
N ARG A 299 3.66 -3.15 -4.87
CA ARG A 299 4.48 -2.02 -5.31
C ARG A 299 3.87 -1.21 -6.46
N LYS A 300 2.94 -1.81 -7.20
CA LYS A 300 2.27 -1.17 -8.35
C LYS A 300 0.81 -0.81 -8.07
N ASN A 301 0.33 -1.07 -6.85
CA ASN A 301 -1.06 -0.82 -6.46
C ASN A 301 -2.08 -1.50 -7.39
N GLN A 302 -1.79 -2.73 -7.80
CA GLN A 302 -2.57 -3.48 -8.78
C GLN A 302 -2.60 -4.97 -8.48
N PHE A 303 -3.59 -5.65 -9.05
CA PHE A 303 -3.57 -7.10 -9.18
C PHE A 303 -4.10 -7.56 -10.54
N THR A 304 -3.80 -8.81 -10.89
CA THR A 304 -4.14 -9.42 -12.15
C THR A 304 -5.15 -10.55 -11.97
N ILE A 305 -6.16 -10.56 -12.83
CA ILE A 305 -7.22 -11.57 -12.89
C ILE A 305 -7.08 -12.35 -14.19
N TYR A 306 -7.14 -13.67 -14.11
CA TYR A 306 -7.34 -14.54 -15.25
C TYR A 306 -8.81 -14.95 -15.33
N ASN A 307 -9.49 -14.53 -16.42
CA ASN A 307 -10.94 -14.75 -16.60
C ASN A 307 -11.23 -16.14 -17.20
N GLY A 308 -10.72 -17.18 -16.53
CA GLY A 308 -10.96 -18.57 -16.93
C GLY A 308 -12.29 -19.15 -16.43
N LYS A 309 -12.35 -20.47 -16.32
CA LYS A 309 -13.54 -21.24 -15.88
C LYS A 309 -13.65 -21.23 -14.34
N ASN A 310 -13.83 -20.06 -13.74
CA ASN A 310 -14.00 -19.93 -12.30
C ASN A 310 -15.47 -19.82 -11.93
N THR A 311 -15.86 -20.45 -10.81
CA THR A 311 -17.18 -20.22 -10.21
C THR A 311 -17.28 -18.81 -9.65
N THR A 312 -18.51 -18.30 -9.45
CA THR A 312 -18.71 -16.99 -8.78
C THR A 312 -18.04 -16.97 -7.39
N TYR A 313 -18.05 -18.10 -6.71
CA TYR A 313 -17.45 -18.24 -5.38
C TYR A 313 -15.93 -18.10 -5.43
N ASP A 314 -15.27 -18.80 -6.36
CA ASP A 314 -13.82 -18.70 -6.54
C ASP A 314 -13.42 -17.28 -6.92
N ILE A 315 -14.24 -16.60 -7.73
CA ILE A 315 -14.03 -15.20 -8.10
C ILE A 315 -14.04 -14.28 -6.87
N ILE A 316 -15.02 -14.43 -5.99
CA ILE A 316 -15.15 -13.58 -4.80
C ILE A 316 -14.00 -13.83 -3.82
N ALA A 317 -13.68 -15.09 -3.57
CA ALA A 317 -12.56 -15.46 -2.70
C ALA A 317 -11.23 -14.91 -3.26
N GLY A 318 -10.99 -15.08 -4.57
CA GLY A 318 -9.81 -14.54 -5.22
C GLY A 318 -9.75 -13.02 -5.19
N LEU A 319 -10.86 -12.30 -5.44
CA LEU A 319 -10.88 -10.83 -5.36
C LEU A 319 -10.57 -10.33 -3.95
N ILE A 320 -11.09 -10.97 -2.91
CA ILE A 320 -10.79 -10.61 -1.52
C ILE A 320 -9.30 -10.85 -1.22
N HIS A 321 -8.79 -12.02 -1.61
CA HIS A 321 -7.41 -12.41 -1.39
C HIS A 321 -6.42 -11.44 -2.05
N GLU A 322 -6.57 -11.20 -3.36
CA GLU A 322 -5.67 -10.30 -4.10
C GLU A 322 -5.81 -8.83 -3.66
N ALA A 323 -7.03 -8.39 -3.33
CA ALA A 323 -7.22 -7.06 -2.78
C ALA A 323 -6.59 -6.91 -1.39
N ALA A 324 -6.59 -7.97 -0.57
CA ALA A 324 -5.92 -7.97 0.73
C ALA A 324 -4.39 -7.79 0.58
N HIS A 325 -3.76 -8.47 -0.39
CA HIS A 325 -2.35 -8.26 -0.71
C HIS A 325 -2.03 -6.77 -0.98
N VAL A 326 -2.85 -6.11 -1.77
CA VAL A 326 -2.63 -4.69 -2.13
C VAL A 326 -2.92 -3.73 -0.97
N THR A 327 -3.88 -4.05 -0.10
CA THR A 327 -4.41 -3.08 0.86
C THR A 327 -4.04 -3.35 2.32
N THR A 328 -3.85 -4.60 2.69
CA THR A 328 -3.70 -4.99 4.11
C THR A 328 -2.36 -5.63 4.46
N ASP A 329 -1.68 -6.31 3.54
CA ASP A 329 -0.46 -7.06 3.87
C ASP A 329 0.64 -6.19 4.47
N ILE A 330 1.00 -5.08 3.81
CA ILE A 330 2.05 -4.21 4.32
C ILE A 330 1.69 -3.62 5.69
N PRO A 331 0.50 -3.05 5.90
CA PRO A 331 0.07 -2.61 7.23
C PRO A 331 0.12 -3.70 8.29
N LEU A 332 -0.41 -4.90 7.99
CA LEU A 332 -0.42 -6.02 8.93
C LEU A 332 0.99 -6.50 9.26
N LEU A 333 1.81 -6.76 8.25
CA LEU A 333 3.15 -7.32 8.43
C LEU A 333 4.13 -6.34 9.10
N LYS A 334 3.84 -5.04 9.03
CA LYS A 334 4.59 -4.00 9.77
C LYS A 334 4.09 -3.77 11.20
N ASP A 335 2.93 -4.32 11.57
CA ASP A 335 2.39 -4.15 12.92
C ASP A 335 2.94 -5.24 13.87
N PRO A 336 3.68 -4.86 14.93
CA PRO A 336 4.20 -5.81 15.91
C PRO A 336 3.10 -6.63 16.61
N LEU A 337 1.89 -6.08 16.74
CA LEU A 337 0.76 -6.78 17.35
C LEU A 337 0.23 -7.89 16.44
N TRP A 338 0.25 -7.68 15.13
CA TRP A 338 -0.04 -8.76 14.17
C TRP A 338 0.96 -9.90 14.31
N LYS A 339 2.26 -9.58 14.33
CA LYS A 339 3.30 -10.60 14.54
C LYS A 339 3.10 -11.34 15.85
N LYS A 340 2.81 -10.63 16.94
CA LYS A 340 2.51 -11.25 18.25
C LYS A 340 1.31 -12.19 18.19
N ALA A 341 0.24 -11.80 17.50
CA ALA A 341 -0.95 -12.62 17.33
C ALA A 341 -0.64 -13.88 16.51
N PHE A 342 0.12 -13.74 15.41
CA PHE A 342 0.56 -14.86 14.60
C PHE A 342 1.42 -15.86 15.39
N ASP A 343 2.41 -15.36 16.12
CA ASP A 343 3.33 -16.18 16.93
C ASP A 343 2.59 -16.93 18.07
N ALA A 344 1.53 -16.31 18.60
CA ALA A 344 0.71 -16.94 19.64
C ALA A 344 -0.19 -18.05 19.09
N ASP A 345 -0.73 -17.88 17.89
CA ASP A 345 -1.61 -18.87 17.26
C ASP A 345 -0.85 -20.11 16.78
N LYS A 346 0.37 -19.95 16.26
CA LYS A 346 1.24 -21.04 15.75
C LYS A 346 0.56 -22.00 14.77
N LYS A 347 -0.36 -21.46 13.96
CA LYS A 347 -1.12 -22.20 12.94
C LYS A 347 -1.33 -21.32 11.73
N HIS A 348 -1.42 -21.92 10.57
CA HIS A 348 -1.88 -21.27 9.35
C HIS A 348 -3.37 -21.54 9.14
N ILE A 349 -4.07 -20.60 8.51
CA ILE A 349 -5.49 -20.77 8.25
C ILE A 349 -5.73 -21.81 7.15
N THR A 350 -4.90 -21.82 6.11
CA THR A 350 -4.94 -22.79 5.01
C THR A 350 -3.57 -23.39 4.74
N ASP A 351 -3.53 -24.47 3.94
CA ASP A 351 -2.27 -25.04 3.45
C ASP A 351 -1.51 -24.03 2.57
N TYR A 352 -2.23 -23.25 1.78
CA TYR A 352 -1.64 -22.20 0.94
C TYR A 352 -1.01 -21.07 1.77
N ALA A 353 -1.61 -20.68 2.88
CA ALA A 353 -1.08 -19.69 3.82
C ALA A 353 0.34 -20.04 4.33
N ARG A 354 0.73 -21.32 4.32
CA ARG A 354 2.09 -21.75 4.70
C ARG A 354 3.18 -21.32 3.72
N THR A 355 2.83 -20.89 2.53
CA THR A 355 3.79 -20.54 1.47
C THR A 355 4.72 -19.41 1.90
N ASN A 356 4.14 -18.36 2.47
CA ASN A 356 4.87 -17.24 3.05
C ASN A 356 3.92 -16.38 3.90
N LYS A 357 4.47 -15.40 4.61
CA LYS A 357 3.71 -14.54 5.52
C LYS A 357 2.70 -13.60 4.84
N TYR A 358 2.91 -13.23 3.58
CA TYR A 358 1.96 -12.41 2.82
C TYR A 358 0.72 -13.24 2.51
N GLU A 359 0.91 -14.48 2.04
CA GLU A 359 -0.18 -15.41 1.81
C GLU A 359 -0.95 -15.72 3.11
N ASP A 360 -0.24 -15.86 4.23
CA ASP A 360 -0.92 -16.06 5.52
C ASP A 360 -1.76 -14.86 5.94
N ALA A 361 -1.28 -13.65 5.71
CA ALA A 361 -2.02 -12.43 6.01
C ALA A 361 -3.28 -12.32 5.14
N ALA A 362 -3.15 -12.45 3.81
CA ALA A 362 -4.25 -12.37 2.86
C ALA A 362 -5.30 -13.46 3.11
N GLU A 363 -4.87 -14.71 3.33
CA GLU A 363 -5.73 -15.83 3.69
C GLU A 363 -6.45 -15.60 5.02
N THR A 364 -5.76 -15.08 6.02
CA THR A 364 -6.38 -14.77 7.32
C THR A 364 -7.46 -13.69 7.18
N VAL A 365 -7.21 -12.63 6.41
CA VAL A 365 -8.21 -11.59 6.12
C VAL A 365 -9.42 -12.18 5.38
N LEU A 366 -9.19 -13.02 4.38
CA LEU A 366 -10.25 -13.70 3.64
C LEU A 366 -11.14 -14.54 4.56
N PHE A 367 -10.56 -15.35 5.44
CA PHE A 367 -11.30 -16.20 6.38
C PHE A 367 -12.00 -15.39 7.49
N TRP A 368 -11.38 -14.29 7.94
CA TRP A 368 -12.02 -13.35 8.86
C TRP A 368 -13.27 -12.71 8.24
N ILE A 369 -13.21 -12.26 6.98
CA ILE A 369 -14.39 -11.77 6.26
C ILE A 369 -15.44 -12.89 6.14
N GLY A 370 -15.03 -14.10 5.83
CA GLY A 370 -15.91 -15.26 5.79
C GLY A 370 -16.60 -15.52 7.14
N LEU A 371 -15.87 -15.36 8.24
CA LEU A 371 -16.38 -15.55 9.60
C LEU A 371 -17.39 -14.46 9.99
N ARG A 372 -17.07 -13.19 9.73
CA ARG A 372 -17.86 -12.03 10.17
C ARG A 372 -19.00 -11.67 9.22
N CYS A 373 -18.76 -11.79 7.91
CA CYS A 373 -19.68 -11.31 6.87
C CYS A 373 -20.32 -12.46 6.07
N GLY A 374 -19.93 -13.70 6.33
CA GLY A 374 -20.42 -14.87 5.61
C GLY A 374 -21.90 -15.15 5.87
N LYS A 375 -22.59 -15.61 4.81
CA LYS A 375 -24.01 -16.00 4.90
C LYS A 375 -24.13 -17.45 5.31
N LYS A 376 -24.93 -17.73 6.35
CA LYS A 376 -25.14 -19.08 6.89
C LYS A 376 -23.83 -19.75 7.32
N VAL A 377 -23.02 -19.04 8.11
CA VAL A 377 -21.76 -19.57 8.65
C VAL A 377 -22.06 -20.72 9.59
N SER A 378 -21.53 -21.92 9.29
CA SER A 378 -21.74 -23.09 10.14
C SER A 378 -20.97 -22.98 11.47
N ASN A 379 -21.50 -23.56 12.54
CA ASN A 379 -20.81 -23.57 13.83
C ASN A 379 -19.44 -24.25 13.74
N ASN A 380 -19.34 -25.36 13.02
CA ASN A 380 -18.05 -26.03 12.79
C ASN A 380 -16.99 -25.12 12.14
N PHE A 381 -17.39 -24.27 11.17
CA PHE A 381 -16.47 -23.28 10.58
C PHE A 381 -16.05 -22.24 11.61
N LYS A 382 -17.02 -21.65 12.33
CA LYS A 382 -16.76 -20.65 13.38
C LYS A 382 -15.80 -21.18 14.44
N GLU A 383 -16.09 -22.35 15.00
CA GLU A 383 -15.27 -22.99 16.01
C GLU A 383 -13.86 -23.27 15.52
N LYS A 384 -13.70 -23.83 14.32
CA LYS A 384 -12.37 -24.10 13.74
C LYS A 384 -11.55 -22.85 13.52
N VAL A 385 -12.15 -21.79 13.00
CA VAL A 385 -11.43 -20.52 12.75
C VAL A 385 -11.04 -19.88 14.08
N VAL A 386 -12.02 -19.69 14.99
CA VAL A 386 -11.80 -19.01 16.27
C VAL A 386 -10.85 -19.79 17.18
N ALA A 387 -10.99 -21.12 17.28
CA ALA A 387 -10.07 -21.93 18.07
C ALA A 387 -8.70 -22.12 17.40
N GLY A 388 -8.63 -21.99 16.09
CA GLY A 388 -7.41 -22.18 15.32
C GLY A 388 -6.47 -21.00 15.36
N ILE A 389 -7.00 -19.76 15.20
CA ILE A 389 -6.24 -18.51 15.11
C ILE A 389 -6.89 -17.40 15.95
N PRO A 390 -7.16 -17.63 17.26
CA PRO A 390 -7.94 -16.71 18.09
C PRO A 390 -7.30 -15.33 18.20
N ASN A 391 -5.99 -15.25 18.25
CA ASN A 391 -5.28 -14.00 18.45
C ASN A 391 -5.32 -13.11 17.19
N ARG A 392 -5.18 -13.70 15.99
CA ARG A 392 -5.30 -12.95 14.72
C ARG A 392 -6.74 -12.52 14.45
N ILE A 393 -7.73 -13.35 14.77
CA ILE A 393 -9.15 -12.96 14.69
C ILE A 393 -9.43 -11.77 15.60
N LYS A 394 -9.01 -11.84 16.88
CA LYS A 394 -9.13 -10.73 17.82
C LYS A 394 -8.45 -9.47 17.31
N TYR A 395 -7.22 -9.60 16.77
CA TYR A 395 -6.49 -8.49 16.20
C TYR A 395 -7.28 -7.82 15.07
N LEU A 396 -7.81 -8.59 14.11
CA LEU A 396 -8.58 -8.05 12.98
C LEU A 396 -9.90 -7.40 13.44
N ASP A 397 -10.60 -7.97 14.43
CA ASP A 397 -11.82 -7.39 15.01
C ASP A 397 -11.54 -5.99 15.61
N GLU A 398 -10.34 -5.78 16.13
CA GLU A 398 -9.94 -4.54 16.77
C GLU A 398 -9.39 -3.48 15.79
N GLN A 399 -9.28 -3.78 14.48
CA GLN A 399 -8.74 -2.82 13.51
C GLN A 399 -9.75 -1.75 13.09
N GLY A 400 -11.07 -1.98 13.29
CA GLY A 400 -12.12 -1.05 12.86
C GLY A 400 -12.24 -0.93 11.35
N TYR A 401 -11.95 -2.01 10.62
CA TYR A 401 -12.08 -2.02 9.17
C TYR A 401 -13.51 -1.70 8.71
N ASP A 402 -13.63 -0.79 7.74
CA ASP A 402 -14.92 -0.51 7.11
C ASP A 402 -15.34 -1.67 6.20
N THR A 403 -16.30 -2.45 6.69
CA THR A 403 -16.81 -3.62 5.98
C THR A 403 -17.98 -3.30 5.02
N TYR A 404 -18.47 -2.03 4.96
CA TYR A 404 -19.51 -1.65 4.01
C TYR A 404 -19.09 -2.00 2.57
N PRO A 405 -19.96 -2.53 1.70
CA PRO A 405 -21.40 -2.72 1.85
C PRO A 405 -21.82 -4.06 2.49
N LEU A 406 -20.90 -4.87 3.01
CA LEU A 406 -21.25 -6.11 3.67
C LEU A 406 -21.82 -5.84 5.06
N ALA A 407 -22.93 -6.47 5.38
CA ALA A 407 -23.42 -6.54 6.75
C ALA A 407 -22.64 -7.62 7.49
N CYS A 408 -21.72 -7.22 8.35
CA CYS A 408 -20.90 -8.10 9.18
C CYS A 408 -21.35 -8.05 10.64
N ASN A 409 -21.28 -9.20 11.34
CA ASN A 409 -21.65 -9.34 12.75
C ASN A 409 -20.40 -9.28 13.63
#